data_e0025bfdb58e1ed0f0ff40baf6c61bfc
#
_entry.id   e0025bfdb58e1ed0f0ff40baf6c61bfc
#
_cell.length_a   1.000
_cell.length_b   1.000
_cell.length_c   1.000
_cell.angle_alpha   90.00
_cell.angle_beta   90.00
_cell.angle_gamma   90.00
#
_symmetry.space_group_name_H-M   'P 1'
#
loop_
_entity.id
_entity.type
_entity.pdbx_description
1 polymer ?
#
loop_
_entity_poly.entity_id
_entity_poly.type
_entity_poly.pdbx_seq_one_letter_code
_entity_poly.pdbx_strand_id
1 'polypeptide(L)'
;MTDACQSCNGPLQEFLDLGFHPPTSVFTHSRSSGPKTLYPLGIFRCDSCGLIQSGYVTDPNVLFGGEYFYNSGATASFKKHLEDLAERLMKELNPKFVVDIGSND
;
A
#
# COMPACT_ATOMS: atom_id res chain seq x y z
N MET A 1 -11.27 7.04 11.09
CA MET A 1 -11.14 5.58 11.24
C MET A 1 -12.18 4.92 10.37
N THR A 2 -11.90 3.76 9.81
CA THR A 2 -12.92 2.98 9.10
C THR A 2 -13.77 2.26 10.13
N ASP A 3 -15.08 2.53 10.13
CA ASP A 3 -16.01 1.97 11.13
C ASP A 3 -16.51 0.58 10.74
N ALA A 4 -16.24 0.15 9.50
CA ALA A 4 -16.67 -1.13 8.95
C ALA A 4 -15.70 -1.70 7.91
N CYS A 5 -15.84 -2.98 7.64
CA CYS A 5 -15.05 -3.70 6.65
C CYS A 5 -15.24 -3.14 5.24
N GLN A 6 -14.14 -2.84 4.55
CA GLN A 6 -14.15 -2.29 3.18
C GLN A 6 -14.70 -3.27 2.13
N SER A 7 -14.71 -4.57 2.44
CA SER A 7 -15.23 -5.60 1.52
C SER A 7 -16.71 -5.90 1.74
N CYS A 8 -17.12 -6.18 2.98
CA CYS A 8 -18.47 -6.69 3.28
C CYS A 8 -19.28 -5.80 4.23
N ASN A 9 -18.74 -4.66 4.64
CA ASN A 9 -19.33 -3.74 5.60
C ASN A 9 -19.60 -4.35 7.00
N GLY A 10 -19.00 -5.50 7.31
CA GLY A 10 -19.12 -6.17 8.60
C GLY A 10 -18.29 -5.53 9.70
N PRO A 11 -18.49 -5.94 10.96
CA PRO A 11 -17.78 -5.40 12.11
C PRO A 11 -16.29 -5.71 12.07
N LEU A 12 -15.50 -4.79 12.57
CA LEU A 12 -14.04 -4.86 12.63
C LEU A 12 -13.58 -5.05 14.08
N GLN A 13 -12.62 -5.94 14.26
CA GLN A 13 -11.90 -6.12 15.51
C GLN A 13 -10.45 -5.75 15.33
N GLU A 14 -9.95 -4.80 16.11
CA GLU A 14 -8.53 -4.49 16.17
C GLU A 14 -7.78 -5.62 16.86
N PHE A 15 -6.71 -6.09 16.25
CA PHE A 15 -5.84 -7.11 16.83
C PHE A 15 -4.38 -6.69 16.92
N LEU A 16 -4.01 -5.56 16.30
CA LEU A 16 -2.67 -5.02 16.39
C LEU A 16 -2.72 -3.49 16.29
N ASP A 17 -2.24 -2.82 17.33
CA ASP A 17 -2.02 -1.38 17.35
C ASP A 17 -0.50 -1.11 17.32
N LEU A 18 -0.03 -0.47 16.27
CA LEU A 18 1.38 -0.05 16.12
C LEU A 18 1.59 1.42 16.50
N GLY A 19 0.55 2.10 17.00
CA GLY A 19 0.61 3.51 17.38
C GLY A 19 0.58 4.46 16.19
N PHE A 20 1.26 5.59 16.32
CA PHE A 20 1.24 6.66 15.33
C PHE A 20 2.55 6.71 14.54
N HIS A 21 2.46 6.72 13.21
CA HIS A 21 3.59 6.74 12.30
C HIS A 21 3.47 7.84 11.25
N PRO A 22 4.61 8.40 10.80
CA PRO A 22 4.60 9.26 9.61
C PRO A 22 4.29 8.42 8.37
N PRO A 23 3.74 9.02 7.31
CA PRO A 23 3.62 8.32 6.02
C PRO A 23 4.98 7.82 5.55
N THR A 24 5.00 6.64 4.93
CA THR A 24 6.20 6.13 4.26
C THR A 24 6.59 7.05 3.10
N SER A 25 7.88 7.12 2.81
CA SER A 25 8.43 7.92 1.71
C SER A 25 8.34 9.45 1.88
N VAL A 26 7.85 9.95 3.01
CA VAL A 26 7.91 11.38 3.32
C VAL A 26 9.25 11.71 3.97
N PHE A 27 10.21 12.13 3.17
CA PHE A 27 11.53 12.53 3.62
C PHE A 27 11.59 14.03 3.93
N THR A 28 12.38 14.41 4.91
CA THR A 28 12.62 15.81 5.26
C THR A 28 14.06 16.20 4.90
N HIS A 29 14.26 17.43 4.41
CA HIS A 29 15.58 17.91 4.01
C HIS A 29 16.56 18.07 5.17
N SER A 30 16.09 18.15 6.40
CA SER A 30 16.95 18.24 7.58
C SER A 30 16.32 17.64 8.83
N ARG A 31 17.16 17.29 9.81
CA ARG A 31 16.71 16.82 11.14
C ARG A 31 15.96 17.90 11.94
N SER A 32 16.13 19.19 11.57
CA SER A 32 15.46 20.33 12.20
C SER A 32 14.11 20.68 11.60
N SER A 33 13.65 19.94 10.60
CA SER A 33 12.29 20.09 10.10
C SER A 33 11.31 19.77 11.22
N GLY A 34 10.33 20.63 11.46
CA GLY A 34 9.38 20.57 12.57
C GLY A 34 8.61 19.25 12.71
N PRO A 35 7.64 19.20 13.61
CA PRO A 35 6.90 17.97 13.88
C PRO A 35 6.25 17.42 12.60
N LYS A 36 6.41 16.12 12.39
CA LYS A 36 5.76 15.41 11.28
C LYS A 36 4.32 15.12 11.63
N THR A 37 3.44 15.19 10.65
CA THR A 37 2.09 14.65 10.80
C THR A 37 2.18 13.14 10.95
N LEU A 38 1.56 12.62 12.00
CA LEU A 38 1.52 11.19 12.30
C LEU A 38 0.09 10.67 12.09
N TYR A 39 -0.02 9.45 11.60
CA TYR A 39 -1.27 8.76 11.35
C TYR A 39 -1.34 7.48 12.17
N PRO A 40 -2.53 7.10 12.68
CA PRO A 40 -2.68 5.86 13.42
C PRO A 40 -2.46 4.65 12.49
N LEU A 41 -1.72 3.66 12.98
CA LEU A 41 -1.45 2.42 12.27
C LEU A 41 -1.96 1.23 13.09
N GLY A 42 -3.26 0.99 13.00
CA GLY A 42 -3.94 -0.17 13.57
C GLY A 42 -4.31 -1.17 12.48
N ILE A 43 -4.22 -2.45 12.80
CA ILE A 43 -4.62 -3.53 11.91
C ILE A 43 -5.85 -4.21 12.48
N PHE A 44 -6.85 -4.35 11.63
CA PHE A 44 -8.17 -4.85 11.98
C PHE A 44 -8.50 -6.10 11.16
N ARG A 45 -9.23 -7.01 11.78
CA ARG A 45 -9.82 -8.16 11.12
C ARG A 45 -11.34 -8.02 11.09
N CYS A 46 -11.94 -8.34 9.97
CA CYS A 46 -13.38 -8.42 9.86
C CYS A 46 -13.91 -9.75 10.43
N ASP A 47 -14.87 -9.68 11.35
CA ASP A 47 -15.48 -10.86 11.96
C ASP A 47 -16.39 -11.63 10.98
N SER A 48 -16.91 -10.94 9.95
CA SER A 48 -17.83 -11.54 8.98
C SER A 48 -17.12 -12.26 7.83
N CYS A 49 -16.09 -11.62 7.22
CA CYS A 49 -15.45 -12.19 6.02
C CYS A 49 -13.96 -12.51 6.22
N GLY A 50 -13.39 -12.20 7.37
CA GLY A 50 -11.99 -12.47 7.69
C GLY A 50 -10.97 -11.52 7.04
N LEU A 51 -11.41 -10.51 6.27
CA LEU A 51 -10.50 -9.52 5.68
C LEU A 51 -9.66 -8.85 6.76
N ILE A 52 -8.36 -8.77 6.51
CA ILE A 52 -7.43 -7.98 7.32
C ILE A 52 -7.19 -6.66 6.61
N GLN A 53 -7.39 -5.56 7.32
CA GLN A 53 -7.27 -4.21 6.77
C GLN A 53 -6.67 -3.22 7.75
N SER A 54 -6.15 -2.10 7.25
CA SER A 54 -5.81 -0.94 8.08
C SER A 54 -7.09 -0.27 8.59
N GLY A 55 -7.08 0.13 9.85
CA GLY A 55 -8.19 0.87 10.48
C GLY A 55 -8.24 2.35 10.14
N TYR A 56 -7.24 2.85 9.44
CA TYR A 56 -7.18 4.23 8.97
C TYR A 56 -6.76 4.28 7.50
N VAL A 57 -7.49 5.03 6.71
CA VAL A 57 -7.15 5.31 5.32
C VAL A 57 -6.59 6.73 5.24
N THR A 58 -5.30 6.84 4.96
CA THR A 58 -4.64 8.13 4.72
C THR A 58 -5.07 8.66 3.35
N ASP A 59 -5.32 9.96 3.26
CA ASP A 59 -5.63 10.61 1.99
C ASP A 59 -4.57 10.29 0.94
N PRO A 60 -4.94 9.77 -0.23
CA PRO A 60 -4.01 9.45 -1.31
C PRO A 60 -3.10 10.63 -1.71
N ASN A 61 -3.59 11.87 -1.61
CA ASN A 61 -2.78 13.05 -1.89
C ASN A 61 -1.64 13.24 -0.87
N VAL A 62 -1.79 12.74 0.34
CA VAL A 62 -0.72 12.74 1.35
C VAL A 62 0.33 11.67 1.03
N LEU A 63 -0.10 10.52 0.52
CA LEU A 63 0.77 9.39 0.21
C LEU A 63 1.47 9.54 -1.15
N PHE A 64 0.75 10.06 -2.16
CA PHE A 64 1.17 10.04 -3.56
C PHE A 64 1.17 11.41 -4.24
N GLY A 65 0.65 12.46 -3.58
CA GLY A 65 0.44 13.78 -4.17
C GLY A 65 1.69 14.67 -4.24
N GLY A 66 2.83 14.23 -3.74
CA GLY A 66 4.10 14.96 -3.75
C GLY A 66 5.16 14.26 -4.59
N GLU A 67 6.40 14.43 -4.19
CA GLU A 67 7.51 13.67 -4.73
C GLU A 67 7.45 12.23 -4.20
N TYR A 68 6.69 11.37 -4.88
CA TYR A 68 6.66 9.94 -4.58
C TYR A 68 7.85 9.28 -5.25
N PHE A 69 8.83 8.87 -4.44
CA PHE A 69 10.13 8.38 -4.92
C PHE A 69 10.18 6.86 -5.15
N TYR A 70 9.12 6.13 -4.85
CA TYR A 70 9.14 4.69 -5.04
C TYR A 70 9.00 4.34 -6.52
N ASN A 71 10.00 3.62 -7.01
CA ASN A 71 10.07 3.12 -8.37
C ASN A 71 10.41 1.63 -8.30
N SER A 72 9.52 0.78 -8.80
CA SER A 72 9.66 -0.68 -8.76
C SER A 72 10.83 -1.16 -9.61
N GLY A 73 11.09 -0.50 -10.74
CA GLY A 73 12.18 -0.81 -11.65
C GLY A 73 13.56 -0.30 -11.21
N ALA A 74 13.68 0.34 -10.04
CA ALA A 74 14.94 0.97 -9.60
C ALA A 74 16.10 -0.02 -9.39
N THR A 75 15.82 -1.29 -9.08
CA THR A 75 16.86 -2.31 -8.92
C THR A 75 16.85 -3.31 -10.07
N ALA A 76 18.02 -3.63 -10.60
CA ALA A 76 18.17 -4.58 -11.71
C ALA A 76 17.58 -5.96 -11.39
N SER A 77 17.71 -6.41 -10.13
CA SER A 77 17.18 -7.70 -9.70
C SER A 77 15.64 -7.73 -9.71
N PHE A 78 14.99 -6.66 -9.26
CA PHE A 78 13.54 -6.60 -9.24
C PHE A 78 12.97 -6.39 -10.65
N LYS A 79 13.62 -5.55 -11.46
CA LYS A 79 13.27 -5.39 -12.87
C LYS A 79 13.31 -6.75 -13.60
N LYS A 80 14.41 -7.50 -13.42
CA LYS A 80 14.51 -8.85 -14.00
C LYS A 80 13.41 -9.78 -13.50
N HIS A 81 13.07 -9.73 -12.21
CA HIS A 81 11.97 -10.52 -11.65
C HIS A 81 10.63 -10.21 -12.33
N LEU A 82 10.33 -8.93 -12.56
CA LEU A 82 9.09 -8.52 -13.25
C LEU A 82 9.09 -8.97 -14.72
N GLU A 83 10.22 -8.86 -15.42
CA GLU A 83 10.37 -9.36 -16.79
C GLU A 83 10.12 -10.87 -16.84
N ASP A 84 10.79 -11.65 -15.98
CA ASP A 84 10.64 -13.11 -15.90
C ASP A 84 9.19 -13.52 -15.56
N LEU A 85 8.52 -12.75 -14.66
CA LEU A 85 7.12 -12.96 -14.32
C LEU A 85 6.21 -12.71 -15.53
N ALA A 86 6.41 -11.60 -16.24
CA ALA A 86 5.62 -11.26 -17.42
C ALA A 86 5.78 -12.32 -18.52
N GLU A 87 7.02 -12.74 -18.82
CA GLU A 87 7.29 -13.79 -19.80
C GLU A 87 6.60 -15.11 -19.43
N ARG A 88 6.66 -15.50 -18.14
CA ARG A 88 6.00 -16.72 -17.67
C ARG A 88 4.49 -16.64 -17.85
N LEU A 89 3.86 -15.54 -17.42
CA LEU A 89 2.42 -15.35 -17.53
C LEU A 89 1.95 -15.30 -18.98
N MET A 90 2.71 -14.64 -19.86
CA MET A 90 2.43 -14.62 -21.29
C MET A 90 2.47 -16.05 -21.89
N LYS A 91 3.46 -16.84 -21.52
CA LYS A 91 3.62 -18.21 -21.99
C LYS A 91 2.54 -19.15 -21.46
N GLU A 92 2.20 -19.05 -20.18
CA GLU A 92 1.24 -19.96 -19.53
C GLU A 92 -0.22 -19.62 -19.88
N LEU A 93 -0.56 -18.34 -19.94
CA LEU A 93 -1.95 -17.88 -20.08
C LEU A 93 -2.30 -17.39 -21.48
N ASN A 94 -1.29 -17.06 -22.30
CA ASN A 94 -1.46 -16.49 -23.65
C ASN A 94 -2.58 -15.41 -23.70
N PRO A 95 -2.54 -14.38 -22.81
CA PRO A 95 -3.62 -13.42 -22.68
C PRO A 95 -3.69 -12.51 -23.91
N LYS A 96 -4.91 -12.20 -24.37
CA LYS A 96 -5.13 -11.20 -25.42
C LYS A 96 -5.17 -9.76 -24.88
N PHE A 97 -5.41 -9.63 -23.59
CA PHE A 97 -5.52 -8.36 -22.90
C PHE A 97 -5.08 -8.53 -21.45
N VAL A 98 -4.32 -7.56 -20.94
CA VAL A 98 -3.82 -7.54 -19.57
C VAL A 98 -4.21 -6.22 -18.94
N VAL A 99 -4.69 -6.25 -17.71
CA VAL A 99 -4.94 -5.06 -16.89
C VAL A 99 -4.07 -5.16 -15.65
N ASP A 100 -3.30 -4.14 -15.41
CA ASP A 100 -2.55 -3.95 -14.17
C ASP A 100 -3.23 -2.86 -13.33
N ILE A 101 -3.66 -3.24 -12.12
CA ILE A 101 -4.38 -2.32 -11.21
C ILE A 101 -3.39 -1.77 -10.20
N GLY A 102 -3.20 -0.45 -10.23
CA GLY A 102 -2.24 0.24 -9.38
C GLY A 102 -0.79 0.04 -9.84
N SER A 103 -0.61 -0.12 -11.15
CA SER A 103 0.72 -0.23 -11.75
C SER A 103 1.62 0.93 -11.31
N ASN A 104 2.87 0.63 -11.09
CA ASN A 104 3.94 1.59 -10.89
C ASN A 104 4.65 1.81 -12.25
N ASP A 105 5.96 2.05 -12.29
CA ASP A 105 6.74 2.21 -13.51
C ASP A 105 7.03 0.87 -14.24
#